data_0652cece159aaf4aec03ccc62f3497bc
#
_entry.id   0652cece159aaf4aec03ccc62f3497bc
#
_cell.length_a   1.000
_cell.length_b   1.000
_cell.length_c   1.000
_cell.angle_alpha   90.00
_cell.angle_beta   90.00
_cell.angle_gamma   90.00
#
_symmetry.space_group_name_H-M   'P 1'
#
loop_
_entity.id
_entity.type
_entity.pdbx_description
1 polymer ?
#
loop_
_entity_poly.entity_id
_entity_poly.type
_entity_poly.pdbx_seq_one_letter_code
_entity_poly.pdbx_strand_id
1 'polypeptide(L)'
;MKSDGNQRPSILHKKKTFPFEAPHISHRGGSGENIENTLEAFSSSLLAGTNMLETDCHLTKDNQVVVFHDQTLDRCTGVPGLIKEFEYQDLPQYLKVIEVQFTPGSFCNEKSSPSHKIARLNDLFIKFPQTPINIDIKVHDDFLIDEVARLIETHKRERITVWGSMNSMVSKKCRLRNKDILTFAPFSYVVWIMACYFVGLLPFIPIEYDCFELPLISVIRSNEFARRRNWHCFLPNTALLLSE
;
A
#
# COMPACT_ATOMS: atom_id res chain seq x y z
N MET A 1 32.39 34.86 13.00
CA MET A 1 31.01 35.27 12.75
C MET A 1 30.58 34.55 11.47
N LYS A 2 29.85 33.45 11.60
CA LYS A 2 29.19 32.78 10.46
C LYS A 2 27.82 33.41 10.32
N SER A 3 27.55 33.98 9.15
CA SER A 3 26.26 34.58 8.80
C SER A 3 25.20 33.45 8.81
N ASP A 4 24.24 33.54 9.74
CA ASP A 4 23.04 32.74 9.70
C ASP A 4 22.28 33.06 8.43
N GLY A 5 22.31 32.09 7.51
CA GLY A 5 21.57 32.14 6.26
C GLY A 5 20.09 32.26 6.55
N ASN A 6 19.51 33.24 5.92
CA ASN A 6 18.13 33.65 5.83
C ASN A 6 17.15 32.44 5.79
N GLN A 7 16.73 31.93 6.95
CA GLN A 7 15.62 30.98 7.01
C GLN A 7 14.34 31.74 6.69
N ARG A 8 13.88 31.62 5.46
CA ARG A 8 12.51 32.04 5.12
C ARG A 8 11.54 31.29 6.01
N PRO A 9 10.64 31.96 6.73
CA PRO A 9 9.66 31.25 7.53
C PRO A 9 8.83 30.38 6.60
N SER A 10 8.87 29.07 6.81
CA SER A 10 7.94 28.13 6.16
C SER A 10 6.56 28.33 6.76
N ILE A 11 5.81 29.31 6.23
CA ILE A 11 4.55 29.77 6.84
C ILE A 11 3.48 28.67 6.78
N LEU A 12 3.56 27.72 5.83
CA LEU A 12 2.52 26.75 5.57
C LEU A 12 2.99 25.28 5.51
N HIS A 13 4.30 25.04 5.27
CA HIS A 13 4.82 23.67 5.19
C HIS A 13 5.70 23.36 6.40
N LYS A 14 5.23 22.46 7.25
CA LYS A 14 6.08 21.88 8.30
C LYS A 14 6.96 20.80 7.66
N LYS A 15 8.26 20.83 7.95
CA LYS A 15 9.16 19.74 7.55
C LYS A 15 8.63 18.44 8.17
N LYS A 16 8.29 17.48 7.32
CA LYS A 16 7.90 16.13 7.72
C LYS A 16 9.16 15.26 7.76
N THR A 17 9.34 14.55 8.86
CA THR A 17 10.44 13.60 9.02
C THR A 17 9.87 12.21 9.15
N PHE A 18 10.34 11.30 8.29
CA PHE A 18 9.99 9.89 8.41
C PHE A 18 10.80 9.25 9.53
N PRO A 19 10.19 8.41 10.37
CA PRO A 19 10.88 7.70 11.44
C PRO A 19 11.71 6.50 10.94
N PHE A 20 11.69 6.23 9.64
CA PHE A 20 12.42 5.15 8.96
C PHE A 20 12.80 5.56 7.53
N GLU A 21 13.77 4.86 6.97
CA GLU A 21 14.15 4.99 5.56
C GLU A 21 13.58 3.83 4.76
N ALA A 22 12.98 4.11 3.60
CA ALA A 22 12.41 3.11 2.70
C ALA A 22 12.73 3.42 1.23
N PRO A 23 14.02 3.37 0.83
CA PRO A 23 14.42 3.61 -0.57
C PRO A 23 13.89 2.54 -1.53
N HIS A 24 13.52 1.37 -1.04
CA HIS A 24 12.91 0.30 -1.82
C HIS A 24 11.68 -0.28 -1.10
N ILE A 25 10.54 -0.30 -1.81
CA ILE A 25 9.27 -0.83 -1.34
C ILE A 25 8.86 -1.99 -2.22
N SER A 26 8.48 -3.11 -1.62
CA SER A 26 8.05 -4.31 -2.33
C SER A 26 6.53 -4.37 -2.42
N HIS A 27 6.00 -4.07 -3.61
CA HIS A 27 4.57 -4.12 -3.90
C HIS A 27 4.01 -5.53 -3.74
N ARG A 28 3.08 -5.73 -2.81
CA ARG A 28 2.47 -7.02 -2.44
C ARG A 28 3.50 -8.11 -2.10
N GLY A 29 4.66 -7.72 -1.56
CA GLY A 29 5.74 -8.65 -1.26
C GLY A 29 6.54 -9.13 -2.48
N GLY A 30 6.61 -8.34 -3.57
CA GLY A 30 7.33 -8.71 -4.79
C GLY A 30 6.46 -9.53 -5.74
N SER A 31 5.25 -9.04 -6.01
CA SER A 31 4.33 -9.60 -7.00
C SER A 31 5.01 -9.69 -8.37
N GLY A 32 4.97 -10.85 -8.99
CA GLY A 32 5.73 -11.19 -10.21
C GLY A 32 6.96 -12.05 -9.95
N GLU A 33 7.54 -12.00 -8.76
CA GLU A 33 8.63 -12.87 -8.32
C GLU A 33 8.12 -14.02 -7.43
N ASN A 34 7.10 -13.73 -6.63
CA ASN A 34 6.42 -14.68 -5.73
C ASN A 34 4.91 -14.47 -5.79
N ILE A 35 4.14 -15.42 -5.26
CA ILE A 35 2.68 -15.28 -5.09
C ILE A 35 2.41 -14.07 -4.19
N GLU A 36 1.74 -13.08 -4.74
CA GLU A 36 1.47 -11.80 -4.08
C GLU A 36 0.77 -11.95 -2.73
N ASN A 37 1.06 -11.03 -1.80
CA ASN A 37 0.38 -10.94 -0.51
C ASN A 37 0.49 -12.21 0.35
N THR A 38 1.54 -13.02 0.16
CA THR A 38 1.85 -14.18 1.02
C THR A 38 3.00 -13.87 1.99
N LEU A 39 3.00 -14.53 3.14
CA LEU A 39 4.08 -14.36 4.13
C LEU A 39 5.45 -14.77 3.57
N GLU A 40 5.46 -15.69 2.63
CA GLU A 40 6.65 -16.14 1.89
C GLU A 40 7.16 -15.08 0.94
N ALA A 41 6.27 -14.43 0.17
CA ALA A 41 6.62 -13.31 -0.70
C ALA A 41 7.27 -12.18 0.10
N PHE A 42 6.68 -11.80 1.23
CA PHE A 42 7.25 -10.78 2.12
C PHE A 42 8.62 -11.19 2.67
N SER A 43 8.78 -12.45 3.08
CA SER A 43 10.08 -12.97 3.53
C SER A 43 11.14 -12.90 2.44
N SER A 44 10.80 -13.34 1.22
CA SER A 44 11.68 -13.28 0.04
C SER A 44 12.10 -11.85 -0.30
N SER A 45 11.17 -10.92 -0.26
CA SER A 45 11.45 -9.51 -0.53
C SER A 45 12.43 -8.90 0.47
N LEU A 46 12.28 -9.22 1.75
CA LEU A 46 13.22 -8.77 2.78
C LEU A 46 14.61 -9.38 2.59
N LEU A 47 14.69 -10.66 2.22
CA LEU A 47 15.97 -11.31 1.87
C LEU A 47 16.63 -10.68 0.64
N ALA A 48 15.84 -10.17 -0.30
CA ALA A 48 16.33 -9.42 -1.46
C ALA A 48 16.75 -7.97 -1.14
N GLY A 49 16.56 -7.51 0.10
CA GLY A 49 17.00 -6.19 0.55
C GLY A 49 15.93 -5.10 0.53
N THR A 50 14.65 -5.46 0.43
CA THR A 50 13.55 -4.50 0.57
C THR A 50 13.56 -3.85 1.95
N ASN A 51 13.29 -2.55 2.01
CA ASN A 51 13.25 -1.77 3.25
C ASN A 51 11.83 -1.65 3.82
N MET A 52 10.81 -1.73 2.97
CA MET A 52 9.41 -1.59 3.33
C MET A 52 8.55 -2.56 2.52
N LEU A 53 7.61 -3.21 3.16
CA LEU A 53 6.61 -4.05 2.50
C LEU A 53 5.38 -3.21 2.17
N GLU A 54 4.73 -3.54 1.07
CA GLU A 54 3.42 -2.99 0.75
C GLU A 54 2.41 -4.12 0.65
N THR A 55 1.16 -3.87 1.07
CA THR A 55 0.09 -4.85 1.14
C THR A 55 -1.28 -4.21 1.10
N ASP A 56 -2.27 -5.01 0.73
CA ASP A 56 -3.67 -4.63 0.59
C ASP A 56 -4.51 -5.35 1.64
N CYS A 57 -5.56 -4.69 2.15
CA CYS A 57 -6.42 -5.28 3.18
C CYS A 57 -7.88 -5.34 2.80
N HIS A 58 -8.48 -6.48 3.13
CA HIS A 58 -9.91 -6.76 3.08
C HIS A 58 -10.42 -7.38 4.38
N LEU A 59 -11.75 -7.46 4.51
CA LEU A 59 -12.43 -8.06 5.65
C LEU A 59 -13.14 -9.35 5.23
N THR A 60 -12.99 -10.41 6.01
CA THR A 60 -13.79 -11.63 5.88
C THR A 60 -15.15 -11.50 6.54
N LYS A 61 -16.03 -12.48 6.34
CA LYS A 61 -17.36 -12.52 6.92
C LYS A 61 -17.33 -12.54 8.46
N ASP A 62 -16.35 -13.23 9.05
CA ASP A 62 -16.10 -13.29 10.50
C ASP A 62 -15.17 -12.17 11.01
N ASN A 63 -15.06 -11.08 10.24
CA ASN A 63 -14.33 -9.87 10.61
C ASN A 63 -12.81 -10.06 10.81
N GLN A 64 -12.17 -11.02 10.15
CA GLN A 64 -10.73 -11.11 10.10
C GLN A 64 -10.18 -10.17 9.03
N VAL A 65 -9.17 -9.36 9.37
CA VAL A 65 -8.45 -8.55 8.39
C VAL A 65 -7.45 -9.44 7.67
N VAL A 66 -7.66 -9.63 6.38
CA VAL A 66 -6.81 -10.45 5.50
C VAL A 66 -6.02 -9.60 4.53
N VAL A 67 -4.85 -10.12 4.15
CA VAL A 67 -3.92 -9.51 3.21
C VAL A 67 -4.20 -10.07 1.82
N PHE A 68 -4.84 -9.25 0.97
CA PHE A 68 -5.28 -9.64 -0.37
C PHE A 68 -5.61 -8.42 -1.21
N HIS A 69 -5.33 -8.44 -2.51
CA HIS A 69 -5.55 -7.26 -3.36
C HIS A 69 -6.97 -7.14 -3.91
N ASP A 70 -7.45 -8.19 -4.56
CA ASP A 70 -8.74 -8.15 -5.25
C ASP A 70 -9.89 -8.28 -4.26
N GLN A 71 -11.03 -7.67 -4.57
CA GLN A 71 -12.23 -7.83 -3.76
C GLN A 71 -12.83 -9.24 -3.93
N THR A 72 -12.56 -9.88 -5.07
CA THR A 72 -12.99 -11.24 -5.40
C THR A 72 -11.82 -12.22 -5.35
N LEU A 73 -12.12 -13.49 -5.11
CA LEU A 73 -11.12 -14.55 -4.98
C LEU A 73 -10.66 -15.16 -6.31
N ASP A 74 -11.40 -14.90 -7.40
CA ASP A 74 -11.31 -15.60 -8.69
C ASP A 74 -9.88 -15.67 -9.26
N ARG A 75 -9.20 -14.53 -9.42
CA ARG A 75 -7.88 -14.46 -10.08
C ARG A 75 -6.81 -15.25 -9.34
N CYS A 76 -6.78 -15.12 -8.04
CA CYS A 76 -5.71 -15.66 -7.22
C CYS A 76 -5.98 -17.08 -6.71
N THR A 77 -7.26 -17.50 -6.65
CA THR A 77 -7.63 -18.79 -6.08
C THR A 77 -8.40 -19.69 -7.04
N GLY A 78 -8.95 -19.15 -8.12
CA GLY A 78 -9.83 -19.87 -9.04
C GLY A 78 -11.24 -20.12 -8.50
N VAL A 79 -11.55 -19.66 -7.29
CA VAL A 79 -12.87 -19.80 -6.67
C VAL A 79 -13.62 -18.48 -6.80
N PRO A 80 -14.84 -18.47 -7.39
CA PRO A 80 -15.62 -17.25 -7.50
C PRO A 80 -16.20 -16.83 -6.15
N GLY A 81 -16.33 -15.53 -5.93
CA GLY A 81 -16.98 -14.94 -4.76
C GLY A 81 -16.18 -13.81 -4.13
N LEU A 82 -16.85 -13.06 -3.25
CA LEU A 82 -16.25 -11.95 -2.53
C LEU A 82 -15.60 -12.43 -1.23
N ILE A 83 -14.44 -11.92 -0.86
CA ILE A 83 -13.75 -12.25 0.40
C ILE A 83 -14.69 -12.15 1.61
N LYS A 84 -15.53 -11.12 1.66
CA LYS A 84 -16.49 -10.87 2.75
C LYS A 84 -17.63 -11.90 2.86
N GLU A 85 -17.76 -12.81 1.91
CA GLU A 85 -18.76 -13.87 1.94
C GLU A 85 -18.27 -15.15 2.65
N PHE A 86 -16.95 -15.25 2.85
CA PHE A 86 -16.29 -16.40 3.47
C PHE A 86 -15.82 -16.08 4.88
N GLU A 87 -15.94 -17.04 5.79
CA GLU A 87 -15.21 -17.03 7.04
C GLU A 87 -13.72 -17.29 6.77
N TYR A 88 -12.83 -16.79 7.60
CA TYR A 88 -11.39 -16.90 7.37
C TYR A 88 -10.92 -18.36 7.18
N GLN A 89 -11.47 -19.26 7.98
CA GLN A 89 -11.13 -20.69 7.91
C GLN A 89 -11.56 -21.37 6.59
N ASP A 90 -12.58 -20.82 5.92
CA ASP A 90 -13.16 -21.35 4.69
C ASP A 90 -12.59 -20.69 3.43
N LEU A 91 -11.69 -19.71 3.58
CA LEU A 91 -11.02 -19.08 2.44
C LEU A 91 -10.23 -20.11 1.64
N PRO A 92 -10.38 -20.10 0.29
CA PRO A 92 -9.60 -20.98 -0.57
C PRO A 92 -8.10 -20.62 -0.53
N GLN A 93 -7.29 -21.56 -0.95
CA GLN A 93 -5.86 -21.35 -1.08
C GLN A 93 -5.54 -20.64 -2.42
N TYR A 94 -4.41 -19.96 -2.45
CA TYR A 94 -3.86 -19.44 -3.70
C TYR A 94 -3.59 -20.55 -4.72
N LEU A 95 -3.76 -20.23 -6.00
CA LEU A 95 -3.25 -21.05 -7.09
C LEU A 95 -1.72 -21.06 -7.09
N LYS A 96 -1.13 -22.15 -7.59
CA LYS A 96 0.34 -22.26 -7.77
C LYS A 96 0.90 -21.32 -8.83
N VAL A 97 0.04 -20.88 -9.74
CA VAL A 97 0.35 -19.97 -10.85
C VAL A 97 -0.75 -18.94 -10.91
N ILE A 98 -0.36 -17.67 -10.78
CA ILE A 98 -1.29 -16.55 -10.88
C ILE A 98 -0.82 -15.54 -11.93
N GLU A 99 -1.76 -14.93 -12.63
CA GLU A 99 -1.46 -13.83 -13.55
C GLU A 99 -1.09 -12.58 -12.76
N VAL A 100 0.01 -11.94 -13.15
CA VAL A 100 0.46 -10.67 -12.55
C VAL A 100 -0.40 -9.54 -13.07
N GLN A 101 -1.22 -8.97 -12.21
CA GLN A 101 -2.27 -8.02 -12.58
C GLN A 101 -1.77 -6.79 -13.36
N PHE A 102 -0.62 -6.23 -12.97
CA PHE A 102 -0.05 -5.03 -13.59
C PHE A 102 0.84 -5.33 -14.82
N THR A 103 1.07 -6.61 -15.13
CA THR A 103 1.78 -7.07 -16.34
C THR A 103 0.99 -8.20 -16.97
N PRO A 104 -0.16 -7.91 -17.60
CA PRO A 104 -1.04 -8.92 -18.19
C PRO A 104 -0.30 -9.81 -19.20
N GLY A 105 -0.54 -11.11 -19.13
CA GLY A 105 0.17 -12.12 -19.90
C GLY A 105 1.46 -12.62 -19.25
N SER A 106 1.87 -12.03 -18.12
CA SER A 106 2.94 -12.54 -17.26
C SER A 106 2.36 -13.34 -16.12
N PHE A 107 3.01 -14.43 -15.77
CA PHE A 107 2.55 -15.33 -14.71
C PHE A 107 3.64 -15.48 -13.66
N CYS A 108 3.22 -15.40 -12.40
CA CYS A 108 4.06 -15.74 -11.28
C CYS A 108 3.81 -17.18 -10.87
N ASN A 109 4.88 -17.94 -10.73
CA ASN A 109 4.87 -19.32 -10.26
C ASN A 109 5.35 -19.36 -8.82
N GLU A 110 4.78 -20.26 -8.06
CA GLU A 110 5.32 -20.60 -6.75
C GLU A 110 6.75 -21.10 -6.86
N LYS A 111 7.70 -20.46 -6.16
CA LYS A 111 9.09 -20.90 -6.13
C LYS A 111 9.43 -21.80 -4.94
N SER A 112 8.74 -21.68 -3.81
CA SER A 112 9.14 -22.38 -2.59
C SER A 112 8.15 -22.29 -1.41
N SER A 113 6.84 -22.20 -1.63
CA SER A 113 5.96 -22.04 -0.48
C SER A 113 5.24 -23.32 -0.07
N PRO A 114 5.33 -23.73 1.20
CA PRO A 114 4.49 -24.79 1.75
C PRO A 114 3.05 -24.32 2.05
N SER A 115 2.80 -23.00 2.10
CA SER A 115 1.50 -22.45 2.49
C SER A 115 0.94 -21.53 1.42
N HIS A 116 -0.13 -21.97 0.78
CA HIS A 116 -0.94 -21.16 -0.14
C HIS A 116 -2.07 -20.39 0.57
N LYS A 117 -2.00 -20.26 1.89
CA LYS A 117 -3.06 -19.61 2.67
C LYS A 117 -3.02 -18.09 2.51
N ILE A 118 -4.20 -17.50 2.41
CA ILE A 118 -4.38 -16.06 2.54
C ILE A 118 -3.99 -15.66 3.96
N ALA A 119 -3.03 -14.76 4.11
CA ALA A 119 -2.53 -14.33 5.40
C ALA A 119 -3.46 -13.32 6.06
N ARG A 120 -3.51 -13.29 7.40
CA ARG A 120 -4.10 -12.17 8.14
C ARG A 120 -3.07 -11.07 8.35
N LEU A 121 -3.54 -9.84 8.44
CA LEU A 121 -2.69 -8.69 8.79
C LEU A 121 -2.00 -8.90 10.14
N ASN A 122 -2.69 -9.50 11.09
CA ASN A 122 -2.11 -9.85 12.39
C ASN A 122 -0.91 -10.79 12.26
N ASP A 123 -0.99 -11.81 11.40
CA ASP A 123 0.10 -12.77 11.18
C ASP A 123 1.31 -12.09 10.52
N LEU A 124 1.06 -11.13 9.61
CA LEU A 124 2.09 -10.29 9.00
C LEU A 124 2.82 -9.45 10.07
N PHE A 125 2.09 -8.82 10.97
CA PHE A 125 2.67 -8.00 12.04
C PHE A 125 3.48 -8.82 13.05
N ILE A 126 3.01 -10.02 13.39
CA ILE A 126 3.74 -10.96 14.25
C ILE A 126 5.04 -11.40 13.59
N LYS A 127 5.00 -11.74 12.30
CA LYS A 127 6.18 -12.25 11.58
C LYS A 127 7.22 -11.16 11.30
N PHE A 128 6.78 -9.92 11.07
CA PHE A 128 7.65 -8.80 10.71
C PHE A 128 7.46 -7.60 11.66
N PRO A 129 7.75 -7.74 12.95
CA PRO A 129 7.38 -6.76 13.98
C PRO A 129 8.08 -5.40 13.83
N GLN A 130 9.25 -5.36 13.19
CA GLN A 130 10.06 -4.13 13.04
C GLN A 130 10.16 -3.64 11.59
N THR A 131 9.58 -4.35 10.64
CA THR A 131 9.64 -3.97 9.23
C THR A 131 8.59 -2.89 8.94
N PRO A 132 8.94 -1.75 8.31
CA PRO A 132 7.96 -0.79 7.82
C PRO A 132 6.98 -1.43 6.84
N ILE A 133 5.69 -1.08 6.97
CA ILE A 133 4.64 -1.62 6.11
C ILE A 133 3.73 -0.49 5.62
N ASN A 134 3.46 -0.48 4.31
CA ASN A 134 2.42 0.32 3.69
C ASN A 134 1.16 -0.53 3.51
N ILE A 135 -0.01 -0.01 3.91
CA ILE A 135 -1.28 -0.73 3.89
C ILE A 135 -2.32 0.04 3.07
N ASP A 136 -2.75 -0.54 1.94
CA ASP A 136 -3.86 -0.01 1.15
C ASP A 136 -5.20 -0.63 1.60
N ILE A 137 -6.10 0.21 2.08
CA ILE A 137 -7.47 -0.18 2.45
C ILE A 137 -8.33 -0.20 1.19
N LYS A 138 -8.66 -1.40 0.71
CA LYS A 138 -9.29 -1.58 -0.61
C LYS A 138 -10.78 -1.26 -0.66
N VAL A 139 -11.48 -1.29 0.46
CA VAL A 139 -12.93 -1.09 0.52
C VAL A 139 -13.32 0.01 1.49
N HIS A 140 -14.42 0.69 1.19
CA HIS A 140 -14.99 1.70 2.08
C HIS A 140 -15.84 1.00 3.16
N ASP A 141 -15.17 0.53 4.19
CA ASP A 141 -15.75 -0.13 5.34
C ASP A 141 -15.16 0.44 6.63
N ASP A 142 -16.00 1.04 7.47
CA ASP A 142 -15.55 1.71 8.69
C ASP A 142 -15.01 0.70 9.71
N PHE A 143 -15.59 -0.49 9.76
CA PHE A 143 -15.11 -1.54 10.64
C PHE A 143 -13.70 -2.02 10.21
N LEU A 144 -13.45 -2.17 8.91
CA LEU A 144 -12.11 -2.51 8.41
C LEU A 144 -11.08 -1.44 8.81
N ILE A 145 -11.42 -0.16 8.65
CA ILE A 145 -10.54 0.95 9.02
C ILE A 145 -10.23 0.91 10.52
N ASP A 146 -11.25 0.73 11.36
CA ASP A 146 -11.08 0.67 12.81
C ASP A 146 -10.27 -0.55 13.23
N GLU A 147 -10.49 -1.71 12.63
CA GLU A 147 -9.79 -2.94 12.96
C GLU A 147 -8.32 -2.92 12.53
N VAL A 148 -8.03 -2.36 11.34
CA VAL A 148 -6.64 -2.13 10.91
C VAL A 148 -5.93 -1.17 11.86
N ALA A 149 -6.57 -0.06 12.24
CA ALA A 149 -6.01 0.87 13.21
C ALA A 149 -5.75 0.19 14.57
N ARG A 150 -6.71 -0.60 15.06
CA ARG A 150 -6.57 -1.36 16.31
C ARG A 150 -5.39 -2.35 16.26
N LEU A 151 -5.20 -3.04 15.15
CA LEU A 151 -4.07 -3.94 14.95
C LEU A 151 -2.73 -3.17 14.97
N ILE A 152 -2.64 -2.03 14.27
CA ILE A 152 -1.45 -1.17 14.29
C ILE A 152 -1.12 -0.73 15.72
N GLU A 153 -2.12 -0.26 16.47
CA GLU A 153 -1.99 0.17 17.86
C GLU A 153 -1.58 -0.99 18.79
N THR A 154 -2.22 -2.16 18.64
CA THR A 154 -1.92 -3.36 19.44
C THR A 154 -0.46 -3.82 19.29
N HIS A 155 0.04 -3.75 18.05
CA HIS A 155 1.43 -4.11 17.75
C HIS A 155 2.42 -2.95 17.87
N LYS A 156 1.96 -1.75 18.32
CA LYS A 156 2.77 -0.53 18.53
C LYS A 156 3.54 -0.14 17.27
N ARG A 157 2.85 -0.13 16.13
CA ARG A 157 3.46 0.06 14.80
C ARG A 157 3.16 1.41 14.17
N GLU A 158 2.59 2.36 14.90
CA GLU A 158 2.15 3.67 14.38
C GLU A 158 3.28 4.39 13.63
N ARG A 159 4.51 4.28 14.16
CA ARG A 159 5.69 4.95 13.61
C ARG A 159 6.37 4.23 12.44
N ILE A 160 5.98 3.00 12.15
CA ILE A 160 6.55 2.17 11.08
C ILE A 160 5.46 1.66 10.12
N THR A 161 4.28 2.28 10.16
CA THR A 161 3.19 1.97 9.24
C THR A 161 2.81 3.23 8.48
N VAL A 162 2.64 3.08 7.17
CA VAL A 162 1.93 4.02 6.30
C VAL A 162 0.62 3.36 5.93
N TRP A 163 -0.47 4.09 5.90
CA TRP A 163 -1.75 3.53 5.48
C TRP A 163 -2.61 4.55 4.76
N GLY A 164 -3.58 4.09 4.02
CA GLY A 164 -4.51 4.95 3.30
C GLY A 164 -5.34 4.17 2.30
N SER A 165 -5.78 4.85 1.27
CA SER A 165 -6.51 4.28 0.14
C SER A 165 -6.44 5.21 -1.05
N MET A 166 -6.54 4.66 -2.26
CA MET A 166 -6.76 5.45 -3.48
C MET A 166 -8.13 6.16 -3.45
N ASN A 167 -9.08 5.69 -2.62
CA ASN A 167 -10.37 6.33 -2.39
C ASN A 167 -10.22 7.48 -1.38
N SER A 168 -10.60 8.70 -1.78
CA SER A 168 -10.43 9.90 -0.96
C SER A 168 -11.22 9.88 0.36
N MET A 169 -12.39 9.25 0.38
CA MET A 169 -13.20 9.15 1.60
C MET A 169 -12.56 8.19 2.60
N VAL A 170 -12.06 7.05 2.13
CA VAL A 170 -11.36 6.07 2.96
C VAL A 170 -10.06 6.67 3.50
N SER A 171 -9.22 7.25 2.63
CA SER A 171 -7.96 7.87 3.03
C SER A 171 -8.16 9.00 4.05
N LYS A 172 -9.21 9.82 3.88
CA LYS A 172 -9.58 10.85 4.87
C LYS A 172 -9.96 10.23 6.23
N LYS A 173 -10.74 9.13 6.23
CA LYS A 173 -11.13 8.41 7.46
C LYS A 173 -9.90 7.82 8.16
N CYS A 174 -8.99 7.18 7.43
CA CYS A 174 -7.72 6.68 7.97
C CYS A 174 -6.96 7.80 8.70
N ARG A 175 -6.77 8.94 8.05
CA ARG A 175 -6.07 10.10 8.63
C ARG A 175 -6.76 10.65 9.89
N LEU A 176 -8.09 10.62 9.94
CA LEU A 176 -8.84 11.10 11.10
C LEU A 176 -8.86 10.10 12.25
N ARG A 177 -8.79 8.79 11.94
CA ARG A 177 -8.87 7.71 12.93
C ARG A 177 -7.65 7.67 13.85
N ASN A 178 -6.45 7.85 13.29
CA ASN A 178 -5.23 7.97 14.08
C ASN A 178 -4.20 8.85 13.34
N LYS A 179 -3.84 9.98 13.95
CA LYS A 179 -2.93 10.99 13.38
C LYS A 179 -1.45 10.64 13.56
N ASP A 180 -1.14 9.65 14.38
CA ASP A 180 0.23 9.21 14.63
C ASP A 180 0.70 8.19 13.59
N ILE A 181 -0.23 7.66 12.78
CA ILE A 181 0.09 6.77 11.67
C ILE A 181 0.24 7.61 10.41
N LEU A 182 1.35 7.42 9.69
CA LEU A 182 1.61 8.10 8.43
C LEU A 182 0.57 7.72 7.37
N THR A 183 0.18 8.68 6.53
CA THR A 183 -0.85 8.46 5.52
C THR A 183 -0.36 8.76 4.11
N PHE A 184 -0.74 7.91 3.14
CA PHE A 184 -0.55 8.24 1.73
C PHE A 184 -1.77 8.93 1.12
N ALA A 185 -1.50 9.77 0.12
CA ALA A 185 -2.52 10.58 -0.53
C ALA A 185 -3.37 9.76 -1.52
N PRO A 186 -4.70 9.96 -1.54
CA PRO A 186 -5.55 9.40 -2.58
C PRO A 186 -5.27 10.06 -3.94
N PHE A 187 -5.58 9.35 -5.03
CA PHE A 187 -5.28 9.81 -6.38
C PHE A 187 -5.83 11.21 -6.70
N SER A 188 -7.05 11.51 -6.28
CA SER A 188 -7.67 12.83 -6.50
C SER A 188 -6.88 13.97 -5.83
N TYR A 189 -6.32 13.72 -4.64
CA TYR A 189 -5.50 14.69 -3.94
C TYR A 189 -4.15 14.89 -4.65
N VAL A 190 -3.55 13.83 -5.16
CA VAL A 190 -2.32 13.91 -5.96
C VAL A 190 -2.54 14.79 -7.19
N VAL A 191 -3.62 14.56 -7.95
CA VAL A 191 -3.99 15.37 -9.12
C VAL A 191 -4.17 16.84 -8.73
N TRP A 192 -4.84 17.10 -7.62
CA TRP A 192 -5.05 18.46 -7.11
C TRP A 192 -3.73 19.15 -6.75
N ILE A 193 -2.83 18.50 -6.02
CA ILE A 193 -1.50 19.01 -5.66
C ILE A 193 -0.67 19.31 -6.92
N MET A 194 -0.70 18.40 -7.91
CA MET A 194 -0.03 18.62 -9.19
C MET A 194 -0.58 19.87 -9.92
N ALA A 195 -1.89 20.05 -9.95
CA ALA A 195 -2.51 21.24 -10.53
C ALA A 195 -2.05 22.52 -9.80
N CYS A 196 -2.05 22.50 -8.46
CA CYS A 196 -1.56 23.62 -7.64
C CYS A 196 -0.08 23.93 -7.88
N TYR A 197 0.75 22.91 -8.10
CA TYR A 197 2.15 23.08 -8.46
C TYR A 197 2.29 23.83 -9.81
N PHE A 198 1.59 23.40 -10.85
CA PHE A 198 1.68 24.01 -12.18
C PHE A 198 1.18 25.46 -12.23
N VAL A 199 0.22 25.84 -11.38
CA VAL A 199 -0.27 27.22 -11.29
C VAL A 199 0.46 28.06 -10.22
N GLY A 200 1.51 27.53 -9.59
CA GLY A 200 2.32 28.24 -8.59
C GLY A 200 1.66 28.44 -7.23
N LEU A 201 0.56 27.73 -6.94
CA LEU A 201 -0.17 27.86 -5.68
C LEU A 201 0.35 26.92 -4.57
N LEU A 202 1.19 25.95 -4.89
CA LEU A 202 1.67 24.95 -3.93
C LEU A 202 2.28 25.56 -2.64
N PRO A 203 3.07 26.64 -2.68
CA PRO A 203 3.63 27.24 -1.47
C PRO A 203 2.57 27.77 -0.48
N PHE A 204 1.36 27.99 -0.94
CA PHE A 204 0.25 28.58 -0.16
C PHE A 204 -0.78 27.54 0.32
N ILE A 205 -0.59 26.26 0.01
CA ILE A 205 -1.54 25.18 0.30
C ILE A 205 -0.90 24.19 1.26
N PRO A 206 -1.56 23.87 2.39
CA PRO A 206 -1.04 22.87 3.33
C PRO A 206 -1.07 21.47 2.68
N ILE A 207 0.03 20.71 2.81
CA ILE A 207 0.10 19.32 2.41
C ILE A 207 -0.33 18.46 3.59
N GLU A 208 -1.48 17.81 3.45
CA GLU A 208 -2.13 17.07 4.54
C GLU A 208 -1.62 15.63 4.70
N TYR A 209 -1.16 15.01 3.60
CA TYR A 209 -0.68 13.63 3.56
C TYR A 209 0.84 13.55 3.67
N ASP A 210 1.35 12.40 4.07
CA ASP A 210 2.77 12.19 4.34
C ASP A 210 3.51 11.61 3.14
N CYS A 211 2.81 10.82 2.31
CA CYS A 211 3.36 10.16 1.13
C CYS A 211 2.50 10.38 -0.10
N PHE A 212 3.12 10.28 -1.27
CA PHE A 212 2.44 10.22 -2.56
C PHE A 212 2.85 8.93 -3.28
N GLU A 213 1.87 8.20 -3.78
CA GLU A 213 2.08 7.01 -4.59
C GLU A 213 1.75 7.35 -6.04
N LEU A 214 2.75 7.25 -6.91
CA LEU A 214 2.65 7.65 -8.30
C LEU A 214 3.17 6.53 -9.21
N PRO A 215 2.48 6.26 -10.34
CA PRO A 215 3.01 5.33 -11.32
C PRO A 215 4.23 5.92 -12.03
N LEU A 216 5.25 5.09 -12.27
CA LEU A 216 6.43 5.51 -13.05
C LEU A 216 6.03 5.85 -14.49
N ILE A 217 6.51 7.00 -14.98
CA ILE A 217 6.26 7.47 -16.35
C ILE A 217 6.75 6.46 -17.40
N SER A 218 7.81 5.71 -17.13
CA SER A 218 8.31 4.66 -18.01
C SER A 218 7.29 3.54 -18.25
N VAL A 219 6.49 3.21 -17.26
CA VAL A 219 5.41 2.21 -17.36
C VAL A 219 4.23 2.79 -18.15
N ILE A 220 3.92 4.09 -17.97
CA ILE A 220 2.87 4.78 -18.73
C ILE A 220 3.22 4.86 -20.22
N ARG A 221 4.50 4.95 -20.57
CA ARG A 221 4.98 5.05 -21.97
C ARG A 221 5.13 3.72 -22.68
N SER A 222 5.05 2.58 -22.01
CA SER A 222 5.10 1.29 -22.68
C SER A 222 3.87 1.13 -23.58
N ASN A 223 4.09 0.73 -24.84
CA ASN A 223 3.01 0.57 -25.83
C ASN A 223 1.94 -0.44 -25.41
N GLU A 224 2.26 -1.38 -24.53
CA GLU A 224 1.30 -2.33 -23.97
C GLU A 224 0.33 -1.66 -23.01
N PHE A 225 0.80 -0.64 -22.29
CA PHE A 225 0.00 0.16 -21.39
C PHE A 225 -1.05 1.00 -22.13
N ALA A 226 -0.64 1.65 -23.22
CA ALA A 226 -1.53 2.49 -24.02
C ALA A 226 -2.68 1.72 -24.69
N ARG A 227 -2.53 0.42 -24.90
CA ARG A 227 -3.55 -0.45 -25.52
C ARG A 227 -4.64 -0.93 -24.56
N ARG A 228 -4.41 -0.92 -23.24
CA ARG A 228 -5.38 -1.39 -22.25
C ARG A 228 -5.93 -0.23 -21.44
N ARG A 229 -7.11 0.25 -21.82
CA ARG A 229 -7.86 1.38 -21.21
C ARG A 229 -8.36 1.11 -19.77
N ASN A 230 -7.81 0.19 -19.03
CA ASN A 230 -8.22 -0.08 -17.65
C ASN A 230 -7.28 0.63 -16.65
N TRP A 231 -7.64 1.85 -16.30
CA TRP A 231 -6.93 2.75 -15.38
C TRP A 231 -6.95 2.31 -13.90
N HIS A 232 -7.51 1.14 -13.57
CA HIS A 232 -7.73 0.74 -12.18
C HIS A 232 -6.57 0.00 -11.51
N CYS A 233 -5.46 -0.22 -12.20
CA CYS A 233 -4.37 -1.06 -11.68
C CYS A 233 -3.02 -0.45 -11.98
N PHE A 234 -2.63 0.61 -11.25
CA PHE A 234 -1.32 1.19 -11.43
C PHE A 234 -0.68 1.60 -10.12
N LEU A 235 0.15 0.73 -9.62
CA LEU A 235 1.35 1.08 -8.89
C LEU A 235 2.45 0.09 -9.24
N PRO A 236 3.37 0.44 -10.16
CA PRO A 236 4.65 -0.24 -10.18
C PRO A 236 5.46 0.22 -8.97
N ASN A 237 6.13 -0.67 -8.36
CA ASN A 237 7.16 -0.70 -7.32
C ASN A 237 7.86 0.61 -6.89
N THR A 238 7.19 1.76 -6.78
CA THR A 238 7.86 2.97 -6.26
C THR A 238 6.85 3.89 -5.60
N ALA A 239 6.83 3.86 -4.27
CA ALA A 239 6.36 5.00 -3.49
C ALA A 239 7.47 6.04 -3.51
N LEU A 240 7.18 7.24 -3.99
CA LEU A 240 8.07 8.37 -3.84
C LEU A 240 7.81 8.98 -2.46
N LEU A 241 8.68 8.69 -1.51
CA LEU A 241 8.71 9.39 -0.23
C LEU A 241 9.29 10.78 -0.49
N LEU A 242 8.47 11.82 -0.43
CA LEU A 242 8.97 13.19 -0.44
C LEU A 242 9.51 13.51 0.94
N SER A 243 10.82 13.33 1.12
CA SER A 243 11.56 13.90 2.23
C SER A 243 12.24 15.20 1.73
N GLU A 244 11.78 16.35 2.14
CA GLU A 244 12.57 17.56 2.31
C GLU A 244 12.28 18.21 3.66
#